data_703573e1e36c87cab215d4ab424e296d
#
_entry.id   703573e1e36c87cab215d4ab424e296d
#
_cell.length_a   1.000
_cell.length_b   1.000
_cell.length_c   1.000
_cell.angle_alpha   90.00
_cell.angle_beta   90.00
_cell.angle_gamma   90.00
#
_symmetry.space_group_name_H-M   'P 1'
#
loop_
_entity.id
_entity.type
_entity.pdbx_description
1 polymer ?
#
loop_
_entity_poly.entity_id
_entity_poly.type
_entity_poly.pdbx_seq_one_letter_code
_entity_poly.pdbx_strand_id
1 'polypeptide(L)'
;MKRFFSAPVLPLLAGAALRLLFVFKYPATGGDTILYEQFATNWLKLGKLAMDINGQPTPVDLRMPGYPAFLAIVYALTGRTGEHARLPVMIAQTLLDLATCVIVAALAMVLARLFTETDKANRVFLFALWLAALCPFTANYVAIPLTEVWAIFFTAVAFLLLVIVATRVAGHTVFLPSGKELADKDTPKVAALAGFVVGLGTLMRPETPLLLITTFVALAFWMLPRGHARRWVRLCVVMGIACGVPLIPWTIRNAISLHEFQPLAPKDTTLASEVDPKGFMAWERTWMYRVRDNYLVAWKLNDDEIHMEDIPDSAFDTPEERERVAMVLDRYNDEITWTAEEDAVFAQLARERTARHPLRTYLIIPWLRAMRIWFTPRIELVPVSGHVFPLAYQREEDPVDQEITILFFLGNVVYVALALWGAWKLWRCPAARPALAVLALYMLIRTAFLTTLETPEPRYVLECFPAVLALGSLVIARTREKSVAATTESTQPPPAIA
;
A
#
# COMPACT_ATOMS: atom_id res chain seq x y z
N MET A 1 13.19 19.97 -32.16
CA MET A 1 11.81 19.71 -31.73
C MET A 1 11.46 18.22 -31.57
N LYS A 2 11.84 17.28 -32.44
CA LYS A 2 11.50 15.84 -32.29
C LYS A 2 12.03 15.16 -31.01
N ARG A 3 13.07 15.68 -30.33
CA ARG A 3 13.59 15.16 -29.03
C ARG A 3 12.83 15.65 -27.80
N PHE A 4 12.03 16.71 -27.90
CA PHE A 4 11.25 17.25 -26.79
C PHE A 4 9.97 16.46 -26.53
N PHE A 5 9.32 15.89 -27.56
CA PHE A 5 8.11 15.08 -27.43
C PHE A 5 8.34 13.61 -27.07
N SER A 6 9.59 13.13 -27.12
CA SER A 6 9.97 11.82 -26.54
C SER A 6 10.40 11.93 -25.07
N ALA A 7 10.31 13.11 -24.49
CA ALA A 7 10.65 13.40 -23.11
C ALA A 7 9.52 12.96 -22.16
N PRO A 8 9.78 12.85 -20.84
CA PRO A 8 8.80 12.45 -19.82
C PRO A 8 7.59 13.39 -19.68
N VAL A 9 7.52 14.48 -20.44
CA VAL A 9 6.46 15.48 -20.38
C VAL A 9 5.11 14.94 -20.84
N LEU A 10 5.06 14.17 -21.92
CA LEU A 10 3.78 13.68 -22.47
C LEU A 10 3.06 12.68 -21.53
N PRO A 11 3.72 11.64 -20.96
CA PRO A 11 3.08 10.80 -19.96
C PRO A 11 2.64 11.56 -18.71
N LEU A 12 3.41 12.57 -18.26
CA LEU A 12 3.00 13.39 -17.12
C LEU A 12 1.79 14.26 -17.42
N LEU A 13 1.68 14.84 -18.62
CA LEU A 13 0.51 15.60 -19.04
C LEU A 13 -0.73 14.68 -19.14
N ALA A 14 -0.58 13.50 -19.74
CA ALA A 14 -1.67 12.51 -19.81
C ALA A 14 -2.10 12.04 -18.41
N GLY A 15 -1.12 11.78 -17.53
CA GLY A 15 -1.37 11.44 -16.15
C GLY A 15 -2.03 12.55 -15.35
N ALA A 16 -1.64 13.82 -15.58
CA ALA A 16 -2.29 14.97 -14.97
C ALA A 16 -3.74 15.10 -15.44
N ALA A 17 -3.98 14.94 -16.74
CA ALA A 17 -5.35 14.97 -17.30
C ALA A 17 -6.26 13.89 -16.68
N LEU A 18 -5.74 12.66 -16.52
CA LEU A 18 -6.48 11.58 -15.87
C LEU A 18 -6.84 11.92 -14.41
N ARG A 19 -5.88 12.45 -13.63
CA ARG A 19 -6.10 12.81 -12.23
C ARG A 19 -7.08 13.97 -12.08
N LEU A 20 -6.93 14.99 -12.90
CA LEU A 20 -7.87 16.13 -12.93
C LEU A 20 -9.28 15.68 -13.35
N LEU A 21 -9.40 14.69 -14.26
CA LEU A 21 -10.68 14.08 -14.57
C LEU A 21 -11.34 13.51 -13.31
N PHE A 22 -10.60 12.72 -12.50
CA PHE A 22 -11.13 12.18 -11.22
C PHE A 22 -11.48 13.31 -10.26
N VAL A 23 -10.59 14.28 -10.04
CA VAL A 23 -10.81 15.41 -9.12
C VAL A 23 -12.07 16.21 -9.46
N PHE A 24 -12.33 16.47 -10.74
CA PHE A 24 -13.45 17.32 -11.14
C PHE A 24 -14.75 16.56 -11.43
N LYS A 25 -14.66 15.28 -11.78
CA LYS A 25 -15.86 14.49 -12.13
C LYS A 25 -16.27 13.51 -11.03
N TYR A 26 -15.33 13.01 -10.25
CA TYR A 26 -15.58 11.95 -9.26
C TYR A 26 -14.93 12.25 -7.92
N PRO A 27 -15.09 13.49 -7.35
CA PRO A 27 -14.59 13.78 -6.01
C PRO A 27 -15.36 12.93 -5.01
N ALA A 28 -14.64 12.31 -4.09
CA ALA A 28 -15.22 11.44 -3.06
C ALA A 28 -14.82 11.88 -1.64
N THR A 29 -15.57 11.42 -0.68
CA THR A 29 -15.26 11.53 0.76
C THR A 29 -15.45 10.16 1.40
N GLY A 30 -14.48 9.75 2.23
CA GLY A 30 -14.61 8.55 3.06
C GLY A 30 -14.89 8.92 4.51
N GLY A 31 -15.26 7.96 5.34
CA GLY A 31 -15.52 8.21 6.78
C GLY A 31 -14.32 8.86 7.49
N ASP A 32 -13.11 8.39 7.21
CA ASP A 32 -11.87 8.96 7.78
C ASP A 32 -11.59 10.41 7.31
N THR A 33 -12.14 10.85 6.16
CA THR A 33 -11.93 12.22 5.65
C THR A 33 -12.36 13.27 6.67
N ILE A 34 -13.56 13.14 7.23
CA ILE A 34 -14.12 14.10 8.18
C ILE A 34 -13.27 14.15 9.45
N LEU A 35 -12.83 12.99 9.92
CA LEU A 35 -11.96 12.89 11.10
C LEU A 35 -10.61 13.59 10.87
N TYR A 36 -9.96 13.37 9.73
CA TYR A 36 -8.72 14.06 9.39
C TYR A 36 -8.90 15.57 9.23
N GLU A 37 -10.00 16.02 8.63
CA GLU A 37 -10.35 17.44 8.50
C GLU A 37 -10.53 18.11 9.87
N GLN A 38 -11.17 17.41 10.81
CA GLN A 38 -11.34 17.87 12.19
C GLN A 38 -9.99 18.00 12.91
N PHE A 39 -9.14 16.97 12.84
CA PHE A 39 -7.79 17.01 13.42
C PHE A 39 -6.95 18.16 12.88
N ALA A 40 -6.95 18.38 11.57
CA ALA A 40 -6.19 19.45 10.94
C ALA A 40 -6.72 20.83 11.35
N THR A 41 -8.04 21.00 11.42
CA THR A 41 -8.69 22.24 11.82
C THR A 41 -8.40 22.58 13.29
N ASN A 42 -8.51 21.59 14.18
CA ASN A 42 -8.22 21.77 15.59
C ASN A 42 -6.73 22.03 15.83
N TRP A 43 -5.85 21.39 15.03
CA TRP A 43 -4.41 21.67 15.10
C TRP A 43 -4.08 23.12 14.76
N LEU A 44 -4.68 23.67 13.70
CA LEU A 44 -4.45 25.07 13.32
C LEU A 44 -5.08 26.07 14.30
N LYS A 45 -6.28 25.80 14.76
CA LYS A 45 -7.01 26.76 15.62
C LYS A 45 -6.57 26.71 17.08
N LEU A 46 -6.26 25.53 17.59
CA LEU A 46 -6.03 25.29 19.02
C LEU A 46 -4.59 24.86 19.33
N GLY A 47 -3.75 24.63 18.32
CA GLY A 47 -2.40 24.07 18.48
C GLY A 47 -2.40 22.61 18.97
N LYS A 48 -3.54 21.91 18.93
CA LYS A 48 -3.71 20.56 19.47
C LYS A 48 -4.28 19.62 18.40
N LEU A 49 -3.69 18.44 18.26
CA LEU A 49 -4.29 17.36 17.50
C LEU A 49 -5.35 16.71 18.40
N ALA A 50 -6.61 17.10 18.18
CA ALA A 50 -7.73 16.77 19.03
C ALA A 50 -8.98 16.47 18.19
N MET A 51 -9.84 15.63 18.73
CA MET A 51 -11.18 15.33 18.23
C MET A 51 -12.22 16.03 19.11
N ASP A 52 -13.31 16.51 18.53
CA ASP A 52 -14.40 17.08 19.29
C ASP A 52 -15.29 15.95 19.83
N ILE A 53 -15.23 15.76 21.14
CA ILE A 53 -16.04 14.79 21.87
C ILE A 53 -17.02 15.59 22.76
N ASN A 54 -18.30 15.42 22.52
CA ASN A 54 -19.35 16.17 23.24
C ASN A 54 -19.14 17.71 23.26
N GLY A 55 -18.64 18.25 22.13
CA GLY A 55 -18.38 19.69 21.97
C GLY A 55 -17.09 20.16 22.64
N GLN A 56 -16.25 19.28 23.13
CA GLN A 56 -14.97 19.60 23.74
C GLN A 56 -13.81 19.02 22.93
N PRO A 57 -12.81 19.83 22.52
CA PRO A 57 -11.64 19.34 21.77
C PRO A 57 -10.73 18.50 22.69
N THR A 58 -10.84 17.19 22.58
CA THR A 58 -10.12 16.19 23.38
C THR A 58 -8.92 15.65 22.60
N PRO A 59 -7.70 15.72 23.17
CA PRO A 59 -6.52 15.11 22.55
C PRO A 59 -6.70 13.59 22.40
N VAL A 60 -6.43 13.08 21.22
CA VAL A 60 -6.54 11.64 20.91
C VAL A 60 -5.32 11.18 20.08
N ASP A 61 -5.17 9.87 19.97
CA ASP A 61 -4.13 9.19 19.19
C ASP A 61 -4.69 8.18 18.15
N LEU A 62 -5.99 8.30 17.87
CA LEU A 62 -6.76 7.43 16.99
C LEU A 62 -6.14 7.27 15.60
N ARG A 63 -5.39 8.24 15.12
CA ARG A 63 -4.73 8.24 13.82
C ARG A 63 -3.34 8.86 13.92
N MET A 64 -2.44 8.44 13.04
CA MET A 64 -1.12 9.03 12.90
C MET A 64 -1.20 10.49 12.43
N PRO A 65 -0.27 11.38 12.88
CA PRO A 65 -0.38 12.82 12.68
C PRO A 65 -0.01 13.33 11.28
N GLY A 66 0.59 12.49 10.44
CA GLY A 66 1.17 12.93 9.16
C GLY A 66 0.15 13.49 8.18
N TYR A 67 -0.98 12.81 8.01
CA TYR A 67 -2.01 13.29 7.09
C TYR A 67 -2.76 14.52 7.63
N PRO A 68 -3.16 14.60 8.90
CA PRO A 68 -3.61 15.85 9.50
C PRO A 68 -2.63 17.02 9.36
N ALA A 69 -1.31 16.77 9.49
CA ALA A 69 -0.30 17.81 9.29
C ALA A 69 -0.27 18.31 7.84
N PHE A 70 -0.37 17.39 6.85
CA PHE A 70 -0.47 17.77 5.45
C PHE A 70 -1.72 18.63 5.20
N LEU A 71 -2.89 18.24 5.70
CA LEU A 71 -4.11 19.04 5.59
C LEU A 71 -3.93 20.40 6.23
N ALA A 72 -3.37 20.48 7.44
CA ALA A 72 -3.11 21.72 8.15
C ALA A 72 -2.20 22.67 7.33
N ILE A 73 -1.17 22.15 6.67
CA ILE A 73 -0.30 22.94 5.78
C ILE A 73 -1.12 23.51 4.61
N VAL A 74 -1.92 22.69 3.93
CA VAL A 74 -2.77 23.13 2.81
C VAL A 74 -3.78 24.19 3.29
N TYR A 75 -4.37 23.98 4.46
CA TYR A 75 -5.32 24.93 5.04
C TYR A 75 -4.67 26.28 5.37
N ALA A 76 -3.47 26.26 5.97
CA ALA A 76 -2.71 27.46 6.25
C ALA A 76 -2.34 28.24 4.98
N LEU A 77 -1.96 27.53 3.91
CA LEU A 77 -1.58 28.15 2.62
C LEU A 77 -2.79 28.73 1.87
N THR A 78 -3.97 28.14 2.02
CA THR A 78 -5.18 28.54 1.26
C THR A 78 -6.13 29.42 2.03
N GLY A 79 -5.99 29.50 3.36
CA GLY A 79 -6.93 30.18 4.26
C GLY A 79 -8.30 29.50 4.34
N ARG A 80 -8.42 28.25 3.85
CA ARG A 80 -9.67 27.46 3.83
C ARG A 80 -9.50 26.21 4.68
N THR A 81 -10.58 25.72 5.27
CA THR A 81 -10.59 24.51 6.12
C THR A 81 -11.75 23.59 5.75
N GLY A 82 -11.66 22.30 6.12
CA GLY A 82 -12.71 21.31 5.90
C GLY A 82 -13.07 21.17 4.43
N GLU A 83 -14.35 21.04 4.14
CA GLU A 83 -14.88 20.83 2.79
C GLU A 83 -14.45 21.89 1.76
N HIS A 84 -14.31 23.16 2.20
CA HIS A 84 -13.89 24.25 1.33
C HIS A 84 -12.42 24.15 0.89
N ALA A 85 -11.62 23.34 1.57
CA ALA A 85 -10.22 23.08 1.26
C ALA A 85 -10.01 21.78 0.48
N ARG A 86 -11.03 20.94 0.26
CA ARG A 86 -10.87 19.64 -0.42
C ARG A 86 -10.27 19.76 -1.81
N LEU A 87 -10.70 20.72 -2.62
CA LEU A 87 -10.12 20.90 -3.96
C LEU A 87 -8.62 21.24 -3.92
N PRO A 88 -8.12 22.23 -3.15
CA PRO A 88 -6.68 22.44 -2.98
C PRO A 88 -5.93 21.18 -2.49
N VAL A 89 -6.51 20.42 -1.56
CA VAL A 89 -5.93 19.14 -1.07
C VAL A 89 -5.80 18.14 -2.22
N MET A 90 -6.84 17.92 -3.01
CA MET A 90 -6.84 17.01 -4.15
C MET A 90 -5.83 17.44 -5.24
N ILE A 91 -5.68 18.74 -5.47
CA ILE A 91 -4.65 19.27 -6.39
C ILE A 91 -3.24 18.98 -5.85
N ALA A 92 -3.00 19.22 -4.56
CA ALA A 92 -1.71 18.90 -3.95
C ALA A 92 -1.42 17.38 -4.00
N GLN A 93 -2.41 16.53 -3.75
CA GLN A 93 -2.33 15.07 -3.92
C GLN A 93 -2.04 14.68 -5.37
N THR A 94 -2.62 15.38 -6.35
CA THR A 94 -2.34 15.18 -7.78
C THR A 94 -0.87 15.42 -8.10
N LEU A 95 -0.28 16.49 -7.60
CA LEU A 95 1.15 16.79 -7.81
C LEU A 95 2.04 15.73 -7.15
N LEU A 96 1.68 15.30 -5.95
CA LEU A 96 2.41 14.25 -5.23
C LEU A 96 2.38 12.91 -5.97
N ASP A 97 1.22 12.52 -6.49
CA ASP A 97 1.07 11.26 -7.21
C ASP A 97 1.78 11.28 -8.59
N LEU A 98 1.83 12.43 -9.27
CA LEU A 98 2.67 12.61 -10.46
C LEU A 98 4.16 12.47 -10.13
N ALA A 99 4.61 12.99 -8.98
CA ALA A 99 5.96 12.75 -8.50
C ALA A 99 6.20 11.26 -8.20
N THR A 100 5.22 10.57 -7.64
CA THR A 100 5.27 9.12 -7.44
C THR A 100 5.47 8.36 -8.74
N CYS A 101 4.80 8.76 -9.83
CA CYS A 101 5.00 8.15 -11.15
C CYS A 101 6.46 8.26 -11.63
N VAL A 102 7.10 9.39 -11.39
CA VAL A 102 8.53 9.59 -11.74
C VAL A 102 9.44 8.70 -10.87
N ILE A 103 9.13 8.56 -9.57
CA ILE A 103 9.89 7.70 -8.66
C ILE A 103 9.75 6.23 -9.06
N VAL A 104 8.55 5.78 -9.42
CA VAL A 104 8.31 4.42 -9.95
C VAL A 104 9.11 4.19 -11.23
N ALA A 105 9.14 5.15 -12.15
CA ALA A 105 9.94 5.06 -13.36
C ALA A 105 11.46 4.99 -13.05
N ALA A 106 11.93 5.76 -12.05
CA ALA A 106 13.31 5.70 -11.59
C ALA A 106 13.65 4.34 -10.96
N LEU A 107 12.75 3.78 -10.14
CA LEU A 107 12.88 2.41 -9.59
C LEU A 107 13.00 1.38 -10.71
N ALA A 108 12.11 1.44 -11.70
CA ALA A 108 12.13 0.55 -12.86
C ALA A 108 13.46 0.64 -13.64
N MET A 109 13.97 1.85 -13.84
CA MET A 109 15.26 2.08 -14.50
C MET A 109 16.42 1.49 -13.70
N VAL A 110 16.46 1.67 -12.38
CA VAL A 110 17.49 1.07 -11.52
C VAL A 110 17.46 -0.45 -11.64
N LEU A 111 16.29 -1.08 -11.58
CA LEU A 111 16.13 -2.52 -11.77
C LEU A 111 16.56 -2.98 -13.16
N ALA A 112 16.19 -2.24 -14.21
CA ALA A 112 16.56 -2.58 -15.58
C ALA A 112 18.08 -2.53 -15.81
N ARG A 113 18.78 -1.56 -15.23
CA ARG A 113 20.25 -1.42 -15.33
C ARG A 113 21.02 -2.63 -14.78
N LEU A 114 20.40 -3.48 -13.97
CA LEU A 114 21.04 -4.70 -13.45
C LEU A 114 21.23 -5.79 -14.53
N PHE A 115 20.48 -5.73 -15.64
CA PHE A 115 20.52 -6.78 -16.66
C PHE A 115 20.40 -6.28 -18.10
N THR A 116 20.31 -4.97 -18.32
CA THR A 116 20.22 -4.38 -19.66
C THR A 116 21.20 -3.20 -19.82
N GLU A 117 21.36 -2.74 -21.06
CA GLU A 117 22.17 -1.58 -21.40
C GLU A 117 21.45 -0.26 -21.04
N THR A 118 22.22 0.83 -20.90
CA THR A 118 21.70 2.13 -20.46
C THR A 118 20.58 2.67 -21.36
N ASP A 119 20.72 2.57 -22.68
CA ASP A 119 19.69 3.07 -23.61
C ASP A 119 18.39 2.28 -23.51
N LYS A 120 18.48 0.98 -23.27
CA LYS A 120 17.31 0.11 -23.03
C LYS A 120 16.67 0.42 -21.67
N ALA A 121 17.47 0.74 -20.65
CA ALA A 121 16.96 1.13 -19.33
C ALA A 121 16.20 2.47 -19.40
N ASN A 122 16.64 3.42 -20.24
CA ASN A 122 15.91 4.67 -20.49
C ASN A 122 14.53 4.43 -21.15
N ARG A 123 14.42 3.43 -22.03
CA ARG A 123 13.11 3.04 -22.60
C ARG A 123 12.22 2.41 -21.52
N VAL A 124 12.76 1.62 -20.60
CA VAL A 124 12.04 1.08 -19.45
C VAL A 124 11.54 2.19 -18.56
N PHE A 125 12.36 3.22 -18.28
CA PHE A 125 11.93 4.40 -17.54
C PHE A 125 10.69 5.05 -18.16
N LEU A 126 10.74 5.32 -19.46
CA LEU A 126 9.62 5.97 -20.16
C LEU A 126 8.36 5.09 -20.17
N PHE A 127 8.50 3.79 -20.37
CA PHE A 127 7.38 2.86 -20.34
C PHE A 127 6.78 2.72 -18.93
N ALA A 128 7.62 2.67 -17.88
CA ALA A 128 7.18 2.68 -16.50
C ALA A 128 6.41 3.97 -16.16
N LEU A 129 6.89 5.11 -16.67
CA LEU A 129 6.22 6.39 -16.48
C LEU A 129 4.83 6.40 -17.14
N TRP A 130 4.68 5.83 -18.33
CA TRP A 130 3.38 5.64 -18.98
C TRP A 130 2.47 4.72 -18.18
N LEU A 131 2.97 3.56 -17.73
CA LEU A 131 2.19 2.61 -16.92
C LEU A 131 1.70 3.26 -15.62
N ALA A 132 2.56 4.02 -14.93
CA ALA A 132 2.22 4.68 -13.68
C ALA A 132 1.28 5.88 -13.91
N ALA A 133 1.56 6.71 -14.92
CA ALA A 133 0.74 7.88 -15.23
C ALA A 133 -0.70 7.54 -15.62
N LEU A 134 -0.87 6.43 -16.32
CA LEU A 134 -2.18 5.97 -16.81
C LEU A 134 -2.82 4.87 -15.92
N CYS A 135 -2.22 4.54 -14.75
CA CYS A 135 -2.81 3.60 -13.82
C CYS A 135 -4.05 4.22 -13.15
N PRO A 136 -5.28 3.78 -13.46
CA PRO A 136 -6.48 4.37 -12.89
C PRO A 136 -6.62 4.05 -11.40
N PHE A 137 -6.05 2.93 -10.94
CA PHE A 137 -6.19 2.40 -9.59
C PHE A 137 -5.45 3.22 -8.53
N THR A 138 -4.38 3.93 -8.90
CA THR A 138 -3.70 4.89 -8.02
C THR A 138 -4.17 6.32 -8.30
N ALA A 139 -4.49 6.63 -9.56
CA ALA A 139 -4.87 7.96 -9.98
C ALA A 139 -6.21 8.44 -9.40
N ASN A 140 -7.19 7.54 -9.19
CA ASN A 140 -8.49 7.91 -8.63
C ASN A 140 -8.41 8.33 -7.16
N TYR A 141 -7.41 7.84 -6.40
CA TYR A 141 -7.24 8.21 -4.98
C TYR A 141 -6.79 9.66 -4.76
N VAL A 142 -6.37 10.39 -5.79
CA VAL A 142 -6.12 11.82 -5.64
C VAL A 142 -7.41 12.62 -5.41
N ALA A 143 -8.55 12.07 -5.80
CA ALA A 143 -9.87 12.68 -5.71
C ALA A 143 -10.58 12.44 -4.36
N ILE A 144 -9.91 11.82 -3.41
CA ILE A 144 -10.40 11.62 -2.04
C ILE A 144 -9.34 12.08 -1.04
N PRO A 145 -9.72 12.91 -0.02
CA PRO A 145 -8.79 13.33 1.03
C PRO A 145 -8.52 12.21 2.04
N LEU A 146 -7.62 11.28 1.68
CA LEU A 146 -7.18 10.12 2.49
C LEU A 146 -5.67 9.93 2.40
N THR A 147 -5.15 9.01 3.23
CA THR A 147 -3.71 8.75 3.39
C THR A 147 -3.06 8.01 2.23
N GLU A 148 -3.84 7.39 1.33
CA GLU A 148 -3.37 6.47 0.30
C GLU A 148 -2.29 7.06 -0.61
N VAL A 149 -2.50 8.28 -1.12
CA VAL A 149 -1.54 8.95 -2.02
C VAL A 149 -0.18 9.14 -1.34
N TRP A 150 -0.18 9.57 -0.09
CA TRP A 150 1.04 9.74 0.70
C TRP A 150 1.72 8.41 1.04
N ALA A 151 0.93 7.39 1.41
CA ALA A 151 1.45 6.06 1.71
C ALA A 151 2.13 5.44 0.48
N ILE A 152 1.49 5.54 -0.70
CA ILE A 152 2.06 5.08 -1.98
C ILE A 152 3.35 5.84 -2.31
N PHE A 153 3.37 7.17 -2.11
CA PHE A 153 4.55 8.00 -2.34
C PHE A 153 5.73 7.56 -1.48
N PHE A 154 5.55 7.49 -0.15
CA PHE A 154 6.63 7.09 0.75
C PHE A 154 7.10 5.66 0.49
N THR A 155 6.19 4.75 0.16
CA THR A 155 6.52 3.38 -0.23
C THR A 155 7.33 3.34 -1.53
N ALA A 156 6.99 4.16 -2.53
CA ALA A 156 7.74 4.24 -3.78
C ALA A 156 9.18 4.77 -3.55
N VAL A 157 9.33 5.83 -2.75
CA VAL A 157 10.65 6.38 -2.39
C VAL A 157 11.45 5.35 -1.59
N ALA A 158 10.82 4.69 -0.60
CA ALA A 158 11.46 3.65 0.19
C ALA A 158 11.94 2.49 -0.70
N PHE A 159 11.11 1.97 -1.61
CA PHE A 159 11.51 0.93 -2.55
C PHE A 159 12.71 1.33 -3.39
N LEU A 160 12.71 2.55 -3.94
CA LEU A 160 13.86 3.04 -4.71
C LEU A 160 15.14 2.99 -3.88
N LEU A 161 15.11 3.52 -2.67
CA LEU A 161 16.29 3.59 -1.79
C LEU A 161 16.72 2.20 -1.31
N LEU A 162 15.77 1.34 -0.90
CA LEU A 162 16.04 -0.02 -0.42
C LEU A 162 16.57 -0.91 -1.52
N VAL A 163 16.07 -0.79 -2.75
CA VAL A 163 16.60 -1.50 -3.94
C VAL A 163 18.03 -1.03 -4.24
N ILE A 164 18.33 0.26 -4.11
CA ILE A 164 19.68 0.79 -4.25
C ILE A 164 20.60 0.15 -3.20
N VAL A 165 20.20 0.13 -1.92
CA VAL A 165 20.96 -0.53 -0.84
C VAL A 165 21.18 -2.01 -1.13
N ALA A 166 20.15 -2.75 -1.51
CA ALA A 166 20.22 -4.18 -1.82
C ALA A 166 21.18 -4.48 -3.00
N THR A 167 21.13 -3.63 -4.03
CA THR A 167 22.01 -3.73 -5.20
C THR A 167 23.48 -3.48 -4.82
N ARG A 168 23.75 -2.46 -3.99
CA ARG A 168 25.10 -2.18 -3.49
C ARG A 168 25.64 -3.29 -2.58
N VAL A 169 24.80 -3.81 -1.70
CA VAL A 169 25.14 -4.96 -0.85
C VAL A 169 25.47 -6.21 -1.66
N ALA A 170 24.86 -6.37 -2.82
CA ALA A 170 25.14 -7.44 -3.76
C ALA A 170 26.48 -7.24 -4.54
N GLY A 171 27.19 -6.14 -4.31
CA GLY A 171 28.47 -5.84 -4.97
C GLY A 171 28.34 -5.19 -6.37
N HIS A 172 27.13 -4.75 -6.73
CA HIS A 172 26.91 -4.15 -8.04
C HIS A 172 26.96 -2.61 -7.97
N THR A 173 27.49 -2.02 -9.06
CA THR A 173 27.49 -0.56 -9.24
C THR A 173 26.08 -0.07 -9.46
N VAL A 174 25.71 1.00 -8.76
CA VAL A 174 24.43 1.68 -8.93
C VAL A 174 24.68 3.06 -9.52
N PHE A 175 24.03 3.35 -10.63
CA PHE A 175 23.96 4.69 -11.18
C PHE A 175 22.63 5.33 -10.80
N LEU A 176 22.69 6.48 -10.16
CA LEU A 176 21.51 7.29 -9.87
C LEU A 176 20.81 7.71 -11.18
N PRO A 177 19.53 8.12 -11.14
CA PRO A 177 18.84 8.63 -12.33
C PRO A 177 19.59 9.77 -13.02
N SER A 178 20.34 10.57 -12.26
CA SER A 178 21.23 11.63 -12.76
C SER A 178 22.45 11.15 -13.54
N GLY A 179 22.66 9.81 -13.64
CA GLY A 179 23.86 9.23 -14.26
C GLY A 179 25.09 9.16 -13.35
N LYS A 180 25.05 9.74 -12.15
CA LYS A 180 26.15 9.70 -11.19
C LYS A 180 26.25 8.32 -10.55
N GLU A 181 27.47 7.77 -10.51
CA GLU A 181 27.76 6.53 -9.77
C GLU A 181 27.67 6.78 -8.26
N LEU A 182 27.00 5.88 -7.56
CA LEU A 182 26.95 5.87 -6.09
C LEU A 182 28.20 5.17 -5.55
N ALA A 183 29.02 5.86 -4.79
CA ALA A 183 30.19 5.29 -4.15
C ALA A 183 29.77 4.33 -3.00
N ASP A 184 30.54 3.25 -2.77
CA ASP A 184 30.20 2.27 -1.71
C ASP A 184 30.17 2.90 -0.30
N LYS A 185 31.04 3.88 -0.04
CA LYS A 185 31.08 4.66 1.20
C LYS A 185 29.79 5.41 1.50
N ASP A 186 28.94 5.67 0.49
CA ASP A 186 27.66 6.37 0.64
C ASP A 186 26.48 5.44 0.90
N THR A 187 26.67 4.11 0.81
CA THR A 187 25.63 3.11 1.08
C THR A 187 24.98 3.30 2.46
N PRO A 188 25.71 3.55 3.57
CA PRO A 188 25.08 3.81 4.88
C PRO A 188 24.23 5.08 4.90
N LYS A 189 24.59 6.13 4.13
CA LYS A 189 23.80 7.37 4.02
C LYS A 189 22.48 7.11 3.30
N VAL A 190 22.51 6.30 2.22
CA VAL A 190 21.30 5.90 1.51
C VAL A 190 20.43 5.02 2.40
N ALA A 191 21.03 4.12 3.18
CA ALA A 191 20.31 3.31 4.16
C ALA A 191 19.65 4.17 5.25
N ALA A 192 20.38 5.17 5.79
CA ALA A 192 19.80 6.12 6.75
C ALA A 192 18.63 6.91 6.13
N LEU A 193 18.78 7.39 4.89
CA LEU A 193 17.72 8.09 4.18
C LEU A 193 16.51 7.16 3.95
N ALA A 194 16.72 5.89 3.61
CA ALA A 194 15.64 4.91 3.47
C ALA A 194 14.90 4.71 4.79
N GLY A 195 15.62 4.54 5.90
CA GLY A 195 15.01 4.46 7.23
C GLY A 195 14.21 5.72 7.58
N PHE A 196 14.77 6.90 7.35
CA PHE A 196 14.09 8.18 7.63
C PHE A 196 12.79 8.34 6.80
N VAL A 197 12.83 7.98 5.51
CA VAL A 197 11.66 8.01 4.62
C VAL A 197 10.58 7.02 5.11
N VAL A 198 10.97 5.82 5.56
CA VAL A 198 10.02 4.88 6.17
C VAL A 198 9.42 5.46 7.45
N GLY A 199 10.22 6.15 8.28
CA GLY A 199 9.72 6.85 9.46
C GLY A 199 8.71 7.96 9.13
N LEU A 200 8.95 8.75 8.08
CA LEU A 200 7.96 9.72 7.58
C LEU A 200 6.69 9.03 7.06
N GLY A 201 6.83 7.92 6.34
CA GLY A 201 5.70 7.09 5.92
C GLY A 201 4.91 6.52 7.10
N THR A 202 5.59 6.18 8.20
CA THR A 202 4.96 5.71 9.44
C THR A 202 4.06 6.77 10.06
N LEU A 203 4.41 8.06 9.93
CA LEU A 203 3.53 9.14 10.36
C LEU A 203 2.24 9.24 9.52
N MET A 204 2.20 8.62 8.34
CA MET A 204 0.97 8.49 7.53
C MET A 204 0.20 7.22 7.86
N ARG A 205 0.93 6.08 7.96
CA ARG A 205 0.38 4.75 8.25
C ARG A 205 1.29 3.96 9.18
N PRO A 206 0.80 3.50 10.33
CA PRO A 206 1.62 2.86 11.38
C PRO A 206 2.29 1.54 10.92
N GLU A 207 1.77 0.87 9.90
CA GLU A 207 2.31 -0.38 9.36
C GLU A 207 3.48 -0.20 8.36
N THR A 208 3.84 1.03 7.99
CA THR A 208 4.94 1.32 7.05
C THR A 208 6.31 0.72 7.46
N PRO A 209 6.67 0.56 8.76
CA PRO A 209 7.91 -0.11 9.17
C PRO A 209 8.06 -1.55 8.68
N LEU A 210 6.98 -2.18 8.21
CA LEU A 210 7.02 -3.50 7.56
C LEU A 210 8.00 -3.53 6.37
N LEU A 211 8.21 -2.39 5.69
CA LEU A 211 9.22 -2.22 4.64
C LEU A 211 10.64 -2.51 5.13
N LEU A 212 10.99 -2.05 6.34
CA LEU A 212 12.31 -2.32 6.92
C LEU A 212 12.43 -3.76 7.39
N ILE A 213 11.41 -4.29 8.06
CA ILE A 213 11.40 -5.67 8.56
C ILE A 213 11.64 -6.64 7.40
N THR A 214 10.88 -6.49 6.32
CA THR A 214 11.02 -7.34 5.12
C THR A 214 12.37 -7.16 4.44
N THR A 215 12.89 -5.93 4.40
CA THR A 215 14.23 -5.65 3.86
C THR A 215 15.32 -6.28 4.73
N PHE A 216 15.23 -6.21 6.05
CA PHE A 216 16.21 -6.84 6.95
C PHE A 216 16.26 -8.33 6.72
N VAL A 217 15.11 -8.99 6.58
CA VAL A 217 15.01 -10.42 6.27
C VAL A 217 15.61 -10.71 4.88
N ALA A 218 15.25 -9.96 3.84
CA ALA A 218 15.79 -10.14 2.49
C ALA A 218 17.31 -10.00 2.45
N LEU A 219 17.86 -8.98 3.13
CA LEU A 219 19.30 -8.75 3.23
C LEU A 219 20.00 -9.82 4.09
N ALA A 220 19.35 -10.33 5.14
CA ALA A 220 19.89 -11.43 5.95
C ALA A 220 20.13 -12.68 5.11
N PHE A 221 19.15 -13.11 4.32
CA PHE A 221 19.29 -14.26 3.39
C PHE A 221 20.44 -14.10 2.40
N TRP A 222 20.79 -12.87 2.02
CA TRP A 222 21.89 -12.61 1.11
C TRP A 222 23.24 -12.47 1.83
N MET A 223 23.29 -11.78 2.95
CA MET A 223 24.54 -11.36 3.61
C MET A 223 25.07 -12.37 4.61
N LEU A 224 24.20 -13.02 5.40
CA LEU A 224 24.67 -13.92 6.47
C LEU A 224 25.42 -15.15 5.96
N PRO A 225 24.94 -15.85 4.89
CA PRO A 225 25.69 -16.98 4.36
C PRO A 225 27.04 -16.61 3.73
N ARG A 226 27.27 -15.30 3.47
CA ARG A 226 28.51 -14.76 2.91
C ARG A 226 29.45 -14.18 3.96
N GLY A 227 29.15 -14.36 5.25
CA GLY A 227 29.99 -13.89 6.35
C GLY A 227 29.90 -12.38 6.63
N HIS A 228 28.90 -11.67 6.06
CA HIS A 228 28.76 -10.21 6.20
C HIS A 228 27.83 -9.79 7.34
N ALA A 229 27.74 -10.56 8.44
CA ALA A 229 26.84 -10.31 9.54
C ALA A 229 27.03 -8.92 10.19
N ARG A 230 28.28 -8.48 10.41
CA ARG A 230 28.57 -7.16 11.00
C ARG A 230 28.05 -6.01 10.12
N ARG A 231 28.20 -6.12 8.79
CA ARG A 231 27.70 -5.11 7.85
C ARG A 231 26.17 -5.12 7.83
N TRP A 232 25.55 -6.29 7.86
CA TRP A 232 24.10 -6.43 7.94
C TRP A 232 23.55 -5.77 9.21
N VAL A 233 24.07 -6.11 10.41
CA VAL A 233 23.65 -5.48 11.68
C VAL A 233 23.78 -3.97 11.62
N ARG A 234 24.92 -3.46 11.14
CA ARG A 234 25.13 -2.02 11.00
C ARG A 234 24.07 -1.34 10.11
N LEU A 235 23.72 -1.93 8.97
CA LEU A 235 22.67 -1.39 8.09
C LEU A 235 21.30 -1.42 8.76
N CYS A 236 20.95 -2.51 9.44
CA CYS A 236 19.70 -2.62 10.19
C CYS A 236 19.58 -1.55 11.28
N VAL A 237 20.64 -1.37 12.08
CA VAL A 237 20.70 -0.35 13.14
C VAL A 237 20.57 1.06 12.56
N VAL A 238 21.32 1.38 11.51
CA VAL A 238 21.26 2.69 10.86
C VAL A 238 19.87 3.00 10.33
N MET A 239 19.25 2.05 9.61
CA MET A 239 17.88 2.21 9.08
C MET A 239 16.85 2.30 10.22
N GLY A 240 16.97 1.46 11.27
CA GLY A 240 16.06 1.46 12.40
C GLY A 240 16.10 2.76 13.20
N ILE A 241 17.30 3.24 13.55
CA ILE A 241 17.44 4.54 14.24
C ILE A 241 16.88 5.67 13.38
N ALA A 242 17.25 5.72 12.10
CA ALA A 242 16.76 6.77 11.20
C ALA A 242 15.23 6.73 11.03
N CYS A 243 14.60 5.54 11.07
CA CYS A 243 13.15 5.39 11.06
C CYS A 243 12.50 5.93 12.34
N GLY A 244 13.13 5.79 13.49
CA GLY A 244 12.63 6.32 14.75
C GLY A 244 12.64 7.84 14.84
N VAL A 245 13.56 8.53 14.15
CA VAL A 245 13.73 10.00 14.26
C VAL A 245 12.45 10.78 13.98
N PRO A 246 11.71 10.57 12.87
CA PRO A 246 10.46 11.29 12.61
C PRO A 246 9.35 11.02 13.62
N LEU A 247 9.40 9.89 14.36
CA LEU A 247 8.40 9.53 15.34
C LEU A 247 8.60 10.23 16.70
N ILE A 248 9.80 10.78 16.97
CA ILE A 248 10.14 11.42 18.25
C ILE A 248 9.15 12.53 18.62
N PRO A 249 8.83 13.53 17.75
CA PRO A 249 7.90 14.58 18.10
C PRO A 249 6.51 14.07 18.46
N TRP A 250 6.04 13.05 17.72
CA TRP A 250 4.75 12.41 17.97
C TRP A 250 4.72 11.68 19.33
N THR A 251 5.77 10.90 19.61
CA THR A 251 5.90 10.17 20.88
C THR A 251 5.96 11.14 22.07
N ILE A 252 6.72 12.24 21.95
CA ILE A 252 6.81 13.28 22.98
C ILE A 252 5.42 13.93 23.20
N ARG A 253 4.71 14.27 22.10
CA ARG A 253 3.35 14.82 22.20
C ARG A 253 2.42 13.87 22.95
N ASN A 254 2.43 12.58 22.64
CA ASN A 254 1.58 11.58 23.31
C ASN A 254 1.95 11.45 24.79
N ALA A 255 3.23 11.42 25.13
CA ALA A 255 3.69 11.38 26.51
C ALA A 255 3.23 12.61 27.33
N ILE A 256 3.20 13.80 26.71
CA ILE A 256 2.77 15.03 27.39
C ILE A 256 1.25 15.14 27.46
N SER A 257 0.53 14.82 26.36
CA SER A 257 -0.91 15.10 26.24
C SER A 257 -1.80 13.95 26.68
N LEU A 258 -1.32 12.71 26.59
CA LEU A 258 -2.06 11.50 26.93
C LEU A 258 -1.46 10.77 28.14
N HIS A 259 -0.26 11.21 28.60
CA HIS A 259 0.52 10.58 29.66
C HIS A 259 0.92 9.12 29.35
N GLU A 260 1.05 8.79 28.04
CA GLU A 260 1.36 7.45 27.58
C GLU A 260 2.56 7.45 26.62
N PHE A 261 3.43 6.42 26.75
CA PHE A 261 4.49 6.18 25.76
C PHE A 261 3.93 5.44 24.55
N GLN A 262 3.51 6.19 23.53
CA GLN A 262 2.86 5.63 22.37
C GLN A 262 3.42 6.22 21.06
N PRO A 263 4.38 5.52 20.43
CA PRO A 263 4.99 5.99 19.18
C PRO A 263 4.14 5.75 17.93
N LEU A 264 3.15 4.85 18.00
CA LEU A 264 2.24 4.51 16.90
C LEU A 264 0.80 4.67 17.38
N ALA A 265 -0.11 4.94 16.45
CA ALA A 265 -1.54 4.86 16.75
C ALA A 265 -1.91 3.40 17.09
N PRO A 266 -2.77 3.16 18.09
CA PRO A 266 -3.23 1.83 18.42
C PRO A 266 -4.05 1.23 17.27
N LYS A 267 -4.09 -0.10 17.21
CA LYS A 267 -4.87 -0.80 16.17
C LYS A 267 -6.36 -0.64 16.40
N ASP A 268 -6.77 -0.91 17.61
CA ASP A 268 -8.17 -0.90 18.02
C ASP A 268 -8.38 0.34 18.87
N THR A 269 -9.08 1.31 18.32
CA THR A 269 -9.32 2.61 18.95
C THR A 269 -10.80 2.75 19.23
N THR A 270 -11.16 2.42 20.45
CA THR A 270 -12.48 2.74 21.00
C THR A 270 -12.39 4.00 21.85
N LEU A 271 -13.42 4.82 21.84
CA LEU A 271 -13.56 5.88 22.82
C LEU A 271 -13.73 5.26 24.22
N ALA A 272 -13.36 5.98 25.26
CA ALA A 272 -13.39 5.47 26.66
C ALA A 272 -14.77 4.93 27.11
N SER A 273 -15.85 5.28 26.39
CA SER A 273 -17.22 4.83 26.65
C SER A 273 -17.66 3.65 25.75
N GLU A 274 -16.85 3.22 24.81
CA GLU A 274 -17.21 2.18 23.84
C GLU A 274 -16.59 0.86 24.21
N VAL A 275 -17.30 -0.23 23.93
CA VAL A 275 -16.78 -1.59 24.07
C VAL A 275 -15.98 -1.98 22.83
N ASP A 276 -14.75 -2.44 23.03
CA ASP A 276 -13.92 -2.97 21.95
C ASP A 276 -14.53 -4.29 21.42
N PRO A 277 -15.00 -4.35 20.16
CA PRO A 277 -15.78 -5.46 19.62
C PRO A 277 -14.90 -6.67 19.19
N LYS A 278 -13.97 -7.08 20.05
CA LYS A 278 -13.02 -8.18 19.75
C LYS A 278 -13.68 -9.51 19.42
N GLY A 279 -14.81 -9.79 20.08
CA GLY A 279 -15.59 -11.01 19.83
C GLY A 279 -16.27 -10.98 18.47
N PHE A 280 -16.89 -9.85 18.13
CA PHE A 280 -17.51 -9.63 16.83
C PHE A 280 -16.47 -9.71 15.71
N MET A 281 -15.36 -8.99 15.83
CA MET A 281 -14.24 -9.07 14.88
C MET A 281 -13.66 -10.47 14.75
N ALA A 282 -13.57 -11.23 15.85
CA ALA A 282 -13.10 -12.62 15.81
C ALA A 282 -14.06 -13.53 15.03
N TRP A 283 -15.39 -13.31 15.17
CA TRP A 283 -16.40 -14.03 14.40
C TRP A 283 -16.34 -13.68 12.91
N GLU A 284 -16.23 -12.40 12.56
CA GLU A 284 -16.04 -11.94 11.17
C GLU A 284 -14.83 -12.61 10.51
N ARG A 285 -13.73 -12.79 11.24
CA ARG A 285 -12.54 -13.50 10.73
C ARG A 285 -12.81 -14.94 10.31
N THR A 286 -13.83 -15.58 10.81
CA THR A 286 -14.15 -16.98 10.46
C THR A 286 -14.84 -17.13 9.11
N TRP A 287 -15.39 -16.05 8.51
CA TRP A 287 -16.19 -16.12 7.29
C TRP A 287 -16.04 -14.94 6.34
N MET A 288 -15.79 -13.72 6.85
CA MET A 288 -15.76 -12.50 6.05
C MET A 288 -14.54 -12.45 5.12
N TYR A 289 -14.78 -12.36 3.80
CA TYR A 289 -13.74 -12.21 2.78
C TYR A 289 -14.17 -11.32 1.60
N ARG A 290 -15.42 -10.84 1.58
CA ARG A 290 -15.96 -9.97 0.54
C ARG A 290 -15.97 -8.54 1.03
N VAL A 291 -15.56 -7.61 0.19
CA VAL A 291 -15.57 -6.15 0.51
C VAL A 291 -16.96 -5.64 0.82
N ARG A 292 -17.99 -6.17 0.13
CA ARG A 292 -19.40 -5.83 0.41
C ARG A 292 -19.77 -6.03 1.88
N ASP A 293 -19.30 -7.13 2.46
CA ASP A 293 -19.65 -7.50 3.84
C ASP A 293 -19.08 -6.49 4.85
N ASN A 294 -17.98 -5.78 4.52
CA ASN A 294 -17.45 -4.69 5.35
C ASN A 294 -18.48 -3.56 5.50
N TYR A 295 -19.11 -3.15 4.39
CA TYR A 295 -20.07 -2.05 4.36
C TYR A 295 -21.42 -2.42 4.98
N LEU A 296 -21.84 -3.67 4.86
CA LEU A 296 -23.15 -4.12 5.27
C LEU A 296 -23.19 -4.68 6.70
N VAL A 297 -22.02 -5.06 7.24
CA VAL A 297 -21.94 -5.70 8.56
C VAL A 297 -20.91 -4.99 9.45
N ALA A 298 -19.60 -5.06 9.11
CA ALA A 298 -18.55 -4.61 9.99
C ALA A 298 -18.63 -3.11 10.33
N TRP A 299 -18.88 -2.27 9.33
CA TRP A 299 -18.86 -0.81 9.48
C TRP A 299 -20.17 -0.20 9.94
N LYS A 300 -21.21 -1.03 10.09
CA LYS A 300 -22.48 -0.59 10.70
C LYS A 300 -22.45 -0.65 12.22
N LEU A 301 -21.50 -1.37 12.80
CA LEU A 301 -21.44 -1.54 14.26
C LEU A 301 -21.24 -0.18 14.95
N ASN A 302 -22.15 0.15 15.87
CA ASN A 302 -22.31 1.44 16.58
C ASN A 302 -22.72 2.64 15.70
N ASP A 303 -23.01 2.42 14.40
CA ASP A 303 -23.43 3.50 13.50
C ASP A 303 -24.84 3.29 12.94
N ASP A 304 -25.23 2.03 12.67
CA ASP A 304 -26.48 1.69 11.97
C ASP A 304 -26.96 0.26 12.32
N GLU A 305 -28.18 -0.07 11.96
CA GLU A 305 -28.72 -1.43 12.11
C GLU A 305 -27.98 -2.44 11.25
N ILE A 306 -27.78 -3.64 11.78
CA ILE A 306 -27.20 -4.79 11.06
C ILE A 306 -28.31 -5.80 10.77
N HIS A 307 -28.72 -5.91 9.52
CA HIS A 307 -29.81 -6.81 9.13
C HIS A 307 -29.32 -8.23 8.84
N MET A 308 -30.07 -9.22 9.33
CA MET A 308 -29.75 -10.65 9.12
C MET A 308 -29.72 -11.07 7.64
N GLU A 309 -30.42 -10.35 6.76
CA GLU A 309 -30.45 -10.56 5.30
C GLU A 309 -29.17 -10.13 4.61
N ASP A 310 -28.41 -9.20 5.22
CA ASP A 310 -27.11 -8.74 4.73
C ASP A 310 -25.99 -9.73 5.06
N ILE A 311 -26.19 -10.61 6.03
CA ILE A 311 -25.21 -11.60 6.49
C ILE A 311 -25.31 -12.86 5.60
N PRO A 312 -24.23 -13.27 4.91
CA PRO A 312 -24.28 -14.41 4.02
C PRO A 312 -24.44 -15.73 4.79
N ASP A 313 -25.05 -16.74 4.17
CA ASP A 313 -25.22 -18.07 4.78
C ASP A 313 -23.89 -18.72 5.21
N SER A 314 -22.78 -18.36 4.54
CA SER A 314 -21.43 -18.82 4.92
C SER A 314 -20.96 -18.33 6.30
N ALA A 315 -21.63 -17.34 6.88
CA ALA A 315 -21.39 -16.85 8.24
C ALA A 315 -21.92 -17.80 9.32
N PHE A 316 -22.68 -18.81 8.96
CA PHE A 316 -23.32 -19.78 9.88
C PHE A 316 -22.94 -21.21 9.50
N ASP A 317 -22.65 -22.04 10.49
CA ASP A 317 -22.40 -23.47 10.30
C ASP A 317 -23.64 -24.29 10.63
N THR A 318 -24.53 -23.78 11.51
CA THR A 318 -25.76 -24.44 11.93
C THR A 318 -26.93 -23.46 12.06
N PRO A 319 -28.19 -23.92 11.99
CA PRO A 319 -29.35 -23.07 12.24
C PRO A 319 -29.35 -22.41 13.64
N GLU A 320 -28.84 -23.12 14.65
CA GLU A 320 -28.74 -22.59 16.02
C GLU A 320 -27.77 -21.41 16.13
N GLU A 321 -26.67 -21.43 15.34
CA GLU A 321 -25.78 -20.28 15.24
C GLU A 321 -26.50 -19.06 14.65
N ARG A 322 -27.28 -19.27 13.59
CA ARG A 322 -28.08 -18.23 12.96
C ARG A 322 -29.08 -17.60 13.92
N GLU A 323 -29.78 -18.44 14.70
CA GLU A 323 -30.72 -17.96 15.72
C GLU A 323 -30.02 -17.16 16.83
N ARG A 324 -28.86 -17.65 17.31
CA ARG A 324 -28.07 -16.92 18.33
C ARG A 324 -27.62 -15.56 17.83
N VAL A 325 -27.15 -15.46 16.60
CA VAL A 325 -26.75 -14.18 15.99
C VAL A 325 -27.97 -13.28 15.83
N ALA A 326 -29.10 -13.80 15.32
CA ALA A 326 -30.33 -13.03 15.18
C ALA A 326 -30.80 -12.42 16.51
N MET A 327 -30.85 -13.21 17.59
CA MET A 327 -31.25 -12.70 18.92
C MET A 327 -30.32 -11.60 19.46
N VAL A 328 -29.02 -11.68 19.16
CA VAL A 328 -28.08 -10.63 19.60
C VAL A 328 -28.25 -9.38 18.76
N LEU A 329 -28.37 -9.52 17.43
CA LEU A 329 -28.55 -8.38 16.53
C LEU A 329 -29.91 -7.68 16.72
N ASP A 330 -30.99 -8.42 17.00
CA ASP A 330 -32.28 -7.81 17.35
C ASP A 330 -32.14 -6.89 18.56
N ARG A 331 -31.42 -7.33 19.62
CA ARG A 331 -31.15 -6.51 20.80
C ARG A 331 -30.25 -5.33 20.48
N TYR A 332 -29.17 -5.53 19.72
CA TYR A 332 -28.27 -4.48 19.27
C TYR A 332 -29.01 -3.41 18.45
N ASN A 333 -29.88 -3.81 17.53
CA ASN A 333 -30.61 -2.90 16.66
C ASN A 333 -31.65 -2.03 17.42
N ASP A 334 -32.08 -2.44 18.60
CA ASP A 334 -32.99 -1.64 19.44
C ASP A 334 -32.30 -0.37 19.99
N GLU A 335 -30.99 -0.43 20.31
CA GLU A 335 -30.24 0.67 20.95
C GLU A 335 -29.06 1.18 20.12
N ILE A 336 -28.66 0.46 19.08
CA ILE A 336 -27.48 0.71 18.21
C ILE A 336 -26.22 0.97 19.07
N THR A 337 -26.07 0.17 20.14
CA THR A 337 -24.96 0.30 21.09
C THR A 337 -24.40 -1.10 21.39
N TRP A 338 -23.12 -1.31 21.08
CA TRP A 338 -22.46 -2.60 21.30
C TRP A 338 -22.09 -2.79 22.76
N THR A 339 -22.48 -3.91 23.33
CA THR A 339 -22.24 -4.26 24.73
C THR A 339 -21.21 -5.37 24.91
N ALA A 340 -20.61 -5.44 26.10
CA ALA A 340 -19.65 -6.51 26.43
C ALA A 340 -20.33 -7.90 26.48
N GLU A 341 -21.63 -7.96 26.77
CA GLU A 341 -22.40 -9.21 26.78
C GLU A 341 -22.58 -9.75 25.36
N GLU A 342 -22.93 -8.90 24.42
CA GLU A 342 -23.07 -9.22 23.01
C GLU A 342 -21.72 -9.66 22.42
N ASP A 343 -20.64 -8.92 22.73
CA ASP A 343 -19.29 -9.28 22.30
C ASP A 343 -18.86 -10.66 22.81
N ALA A 344 -19.22 -10.99 24.05
CA ALA A 344 -18.90 -12.31 24.62
C ALA A 344 -19.60 -13.47 23.88
N VAL A 345 -20.84 -13.26 23.40
CA VAL A 345 -21.54 -14.26 22.58
C VAL A 345 -20.82 -14.48 21.25
N PHE A 346 -20.44 -13.39 20.56
CA PHE A 346 -19.70 -13.49 19.30
C PHE A 346 -18.30 -14.08 19.50
N ALA A 347 -17.62 -13.77 20.59
CA ALA A 347 -16.35 -14.40 20.96
C ALA A 347 -16.48 -15.91 21.16
N GLN A 348 -17.60 -16.37 21.74
CA GLN A 348 -17.88 -17.79 21.88
C GLN A 348 -18.16 -18.46 20.52
N LEU A 349 -19.00 -17.85 19.68
CA LEU A 349 -19.27 -18.31 18.32
C LEU A 349 -17.99 -18.45 17.50
N ALA A 350 -17.10 -17.44 17.57
CA ALA A 350 -15.79 -17.46 16.88
C ALA A 350 -14.94 -18.66 17.31
N ARG A 351 -14.88 -18.96 18.62
CA ARG A 351 -14.15 -20.12 19.15
C ARG A 351 -14.76 -21.44 18.69
N GLU A 352 -16.08 -21.58 18.75
CA GLU A 352 -16.80 -22.78 18.33
C GLU A 352 -16.58 -23.07 16.84
N ARG A 353 -16.73 -22.05 15.98
CA ARG A 353 -16.51 -22.16 14.52
C ARG A 353 -15.06 -22.48 14.18
N THR A 354 -14.10 -21.83 14.86
CA THR A 354 -12.68 -22.09 14.66
C THR A 354 -12.30 -23.51 15.11
N ALA A 355 -12.84 -23.99 16.23
CA ALA A 355 -12.59 -25.34 16.70
C ALA A 355 -13.14 -26.41 15.73
N ARG A 356 -14.32 -26.18 15.14
CA ARG A 356 -14.92 -27.09 14.15
C ARG A 356 -14.16 -27.09 12.82
N HIS A 357 -13.71 -25.91 12.35
CA HIS A 357 -13.10 -25.74 11.04
C HIS A 357 -11.82 -24.88 11.08
N PRO A 358 -10.74 -25.35 11.74
CA PRO A 358 -9.51 -24.54 11.90
C PRO A 358 -8.84 -24.22 10.56
N LEU A 359 -8.84 -25.14 9.60
CA LEU A 359 -8.28 -24.88 8.26
C LEU A 359 -9.06 -23.79 7.52
N ARG A 360 -10.36 -23.69 7.69
CA ARG A 360 -11.16 -22.62 7.11
C ARG A 360 -10.70 -21.27 7.66
N THR A 361 -10.65 -21.13 8.98
CA THR A 361 -10.34 -19.87 9.65
C THR A 361 -8.90 -19.42 9.40
N TYR A 362 -7.91 -20.33 9.48
CA TYR A 362 -6.50 -19.95 9.42
C TYR A 362 -5.85 -20.06 8.04
N LEU A 363 -6.49 -20.70 7.06
CA LEU A 363 -5.92 -20.89 5.73
C LEU A 363 -6.86 -20.47 4.61
N ILE A 364 -8.09 -20.98 4.57
CA ILE A 364 -8.99 -20.77 3.43
C ILE A 364 -9.48 -19.32 3.39
N ILE A 365 -10.01 -18.79 4.50
CA ILE A 365 -10.49 -17.40 4.55
C ILE A 365 -9.36 -16.40 4.31
N PRO A 366 -8.17 -16.48 4.96
CA PRO A 366 -7.04 -15.62 4.61
C PRO A 366 -6.63 -15.70 3.14
N TRP A 367 -6.64 -16.90 2.53
CA TRP A 367 -6.33 -17.06 1.11
C TRP A 367 -7.39 -16.39 0.22
N LEU A 368 -8.68 -16.56 0.53
CA LEU A 368 -9.77 -15.90 -0.19
C LEU A 368 -9.67 -14.36 -0.06
N ARG A 369 -9.33 -13.84 1.13
CA ARG A 369 -9.05 -12.42 1.33
C ARG A 369 -7.91 -11.93 0.45
N ALA A 370 -6.79 -12.67 0.42
CA ALA A 370 -5.64 -12.34 -0.44
C ALA A 370 -6.07 -12.26 -1.91
N MET A 371 -6.82 -13.25 -2.39
CA MET A 371 -7.33 -13.25 -3.76
C MET A 371 -8.26 -12.06 -4.03
N ARG A 372 -9.14 -11.72 -3.09
CA ARG A 372 -10.08 -10.60 -3.24
C ARG A 372 -9.39 -9.25 -3.24
N ILE A 373 -8.45 -8.97 -2.33
CA ILE A 373 -7.76 -7.69 -2.29
C ILE A 373 -6.84 -7.46 -3.50
N TRP A 374 -6.32 -8.55 -4.11
CA TRP A 374 -5.49 -8.45 -5.32
C TRP A 374 -6.30 -8.44 -6.62
N PHE A 375 -7.35 -9.26 -6.72
CA PHE A 375 -8.14 -9.47 -7.93
C PHE A 375 -9.56 -8.92 -7.78
N THR A 376 -9.67 -7.62 -7.50
CA THR A 376 -10.91 -6.85 -7.52
C THR A 376 -10.89 -5.86 -8.69
N PRO A 377 -12.05 -5.44 -9.21
CA PRO A 377 -12.13 -4.41 -10.25
C PRO A 377 -11.63 -3.04 -9.80
N ARG A 378 -11.53 -2.75 -8.47
CA ARG A 378 -11.11 -1.45 -7.92
C ARG A 378 -11.94 -0.29 -8.40
N ILE A 379 -13.24 -0.44 -8.30
CA ILE A 379 -14.24 0.55 -8.70
C ILE A 379 -14.78 1.38 -7.51
N GLU A 380 -14.17 1.25 -6.33
CA GLU A 380 -14.66 1.84 -5.07
C GLU A 380 -14.83 3.36 -5.12
N LEU A 381 -14.09 4.05 -6.00
CA LEU A 381 -14.12 5.51 -6.15
C LEU A 381 -14.67 5.98 -7.51
N VAL A 382 -15.32 5.11 -8.25
CA VAL A 382 -16.03 5.46 -9.47
C VAL A 382 -17.52 5.16 -9.30
N PRO A 383 -18.42 5.95 -9.89
CA PRO A 383 -19.87 5.77 -9.75
C PRO A 383 -20.36 4.59 -10.60
N VAL A 384 -19.83 3.41 -10.34
CA VAL A 384 -20.12 2.16 -11.03
C VAL A 384 -20.35 1.09 -9.98
N SER A 385 -21.50 0.44 -10.05
CA SER A 385 -21.86 -0.68 -9.21
C SER A 385 -21.84 -1.95 -10.05
N GLY A 386 -20.77 -2.72 -9.97
CA GLY A 386 -20.68 -3.94 -10.76
C GLY A 386 -20.01 -5.08 -9.99
N HIS A 387 -20.40 -6.30 -10.36
CA HIS A 387 -19.74 -7.51 -9.87
C HIS A 387 -19.16 -8.29 -11.05
N VAL A 388 -17.97 -8.84 -10.87
CA VAL A 388 -17.39 -9.70 -11.91
C VAL A 388 -18.11 -11.04 -11.96
N PHE A 389 -18.60 -11.54 -10.84
CA PHE A 389 -19.31 -12.83 -10.71
C PHE A 389 -20.48 -12.72 -9.72
N PRO A 390 -21.65 -13.28 -10.04
CA PRO A 390 -22.04 -13.94 -11.30
C PRO A 390 -22.34 -12.93 -12.41
N LEU A 391 -21.85 -13.23 -13.61
CA LEU A 391 -22.00 -12.32 -14.78
C LEU A 391 -23.45 -12.13 -15.23
N ALA A 392 -24.31 -13.12 -15.00
CA ALA A 392 -25.66 -13.15 -15.56
C ALA A 392 -26.60 -12.13 -14.90
N TYR A 393 -26.50 -11.95 -13.59
CA TYR A 393 -27.48 -11.17 -12.81
C TYR A 393 -27.46 -9.68 -13.13
N GLN A 394 -26.28 -9.08 -13.33
CA GLN A 394 -26.17 -7.63 -13.53
C GLN A 394 -26.24 -7.18 -14.98
N ARG A 395 -26.07 -8.09 -15.92
CA ARG A 395 -26.15 -7.75 -17.34
C ARG A 395 -27.56 -7.36 -17.79
N GLU A 396 -28.56 -7.74 -17.00
CA GLU A 396 -29.97 -7.40 -17.25
C GLU A 396 -30.36 -6.05 -16.63
N GLU A 397 -29.75 -5.66 -15.48
CA GLU A 397 -30.09 -4.42 -14.77
C GLU A 397 -29.28 -3.21 -15.26
N ASP A 398 -27.95 -3.32 -15.35
CA ASP A 398 -27.07 -2.24 -15.84
C ASP A 398 -25.88 -2.80 -16.64
N PRO A 399 -26.04 -2.97 -17.95
CA PRO A 399 -25.00 -3.53 -18.82
C PRO A 399 -23.74 -2.64 -18.90
N VAL A 400 -23.86 -1.31 -18.78
CA VAL A 400 -22.73 -0.38 -18.89
C VAL A 400 -21.83 -0.49 -17.67
N ASP A 401 -22.40 -0.51 -16.49
CA ASP A 401 -21.66 -0.71 -15.22
C ASP A 401 -20.94 -2.05 -15.22
N GLN A 402 -21.59 -3.09 -15.73
CA GLN A 402 -21.00 -4.41 -15.87
C GLN A 402 -19.78 -4.41 -16.80
N GLU A 403 -19.86 -3.75 -17.96
CA GLU A 403 -18.76 -3.66 -18.92
C GLU A 403 -17.58 -2.87 -18.34
N ILE A 404 -17.84 -1.74 -17.68
CA ILE A 404 -16.80 -0.95 -17.00
C ILE A 404 -16.14 -1.77 -15.91
N THR A 405 -16.90 -2.49 -15.09
CA THR A 405 -16.38 -3.35 -14.02
C THR A 405 -15.46 -4.45 -14.56
N ILE A 406 -15.86 -5.10 -15.66
CA ILE A 406 -15.03 -6.12 -16.33
C ILE A 406 -13.76 -5.49 -16.89
N LEU A 407 -13.84 -4.32 -17.52
CA LEU A 407 -12.67 -3.62 -18.06
C LEU A 407 -11.65 -3.28 -16.95
N PHE A 408 -12.12 -2.76 -15.83
CA PHE A 408 -11.26 -2.45 -14.67
C PHE A 408 -10.64 -3.73 -14.07
N PHE A 409 -11.43 -4.80 -13.95
CA PHE A 409 -10.92 -6.10 -13.49
C PHE A 409 -9.82 -6.63 -14.41
N LEU A 410 -10.06 -6.68 -15.71
CA LEU A 410 -9.08 -7.14 -16.69
C LEU A 410 -7.83 -6.25 -16.69
N GLY A 411 -8.00 -4.93 -16.56
CA GLY A 411 -6.89 -3.99 -16.41
C GLY A 411 -6.04 -4.32 -15.19
N ASN A 412 -6.66 -4.58 -14.04
CA ASN A 412 -5.94 -4.97 -12.83
C ASN A 412 -5.17 -6.31 -13.02
N VAL A 413 -5.81 -7.32 -13.62
CA VAL A 413 -5.18 -8.60 -13.95
C VAL A 413 -3.97 -8.40 -14.86
N VAL A 414 -4.06 -7.52 -15.86
CA VAL A 414 -2.95 -7.20 -16.77
C VAL A 414 -1.78 -6.59 -15.99
N TYR A 415 -1.99 -5.62 -15.11
CA TYR A 415 -0.92 -5.04 -14.29
C TYR A 415 -0.22 -6.10 -13.44
N VAL A 416 -0.98 -6.98 -12.77
CA VAL A 416 -0.42 -8.06 -11.96
C VAL A 416 0.35 -9.06 -12.82
N ALA A 417 -0.18 -9.46 -13.97
CA ALA A 417 0.47 -10.38 -14.89
C ALA A 417 1.80 -9.82 -15.45
N LEU A 418 1.81 -8.54 -15.84
CA LEU A 418 3.02 -7.86 -16.28
C LEU A 418 4.07 -7.82 -15.15
N ALA A 419 3.65 -7.55 -13.90
CA ALA A 419 4.55 -7.54 -12.75
C ALA A 419 5.16 -8.92 -12.49
N LEU A 420 4.38 -9.98 -12.53
CA LEU A 420 4.86 -11.34 -12.38
C LEU A 420 5.85 -11.73 -13.49
N TRP A 421 5.57 -11.32 -14.72
CA TRP A 421 6.50 -11.56 -15.85
C TRP A 421 7.80 -10.78 -15.68
N GLY A 422 7.72 -9.49 -15.28
CA GLY A 422 8.91 -8.69 -15.00
C GLY A 422 9.72 -9.24 -13.83
N ALA A 423 9.07 -9.69 -12.76
CA ALA A 423 9.71 -10.35 -11.63
C ALA A 423 10.42 -11.64 -12.05
N TRP A 424 9.80 -12.46 -12.91
CA TRP A 424 10.40 -13.67 -13.46
C TRP A 424 11.65 -13.37 -14.30
N LYS A 425 11.63 -12.33 -15.14
CA LYS A 425 12.81 -11.87 -15.87
C LYS A 425 13.93 -11.44 -14.92
N LEU A 426 13.58 -10.66 -13.89
CA LEU A 426 14.54 -10.19 -12.92
C LEU A 426 15.15 -11.33 -12.10
N TRP A 427 14.34 -12.34 -11.73
CA TRP A 427 14.80 -13.54 -11.04
C TRP A 427 15.88 -14.33 -11.80
N ARG A 428 15.80 -14.34 -13.14
CA ARG A 428 16.80 -14.99 -14.01
C ARG A 428 18.17 -14.30 -13.98
N CYS A 429 18.24 -13.06 -13.48
CA CYS A 429 19.48 -12.32 -13.28
C CYS A 429 19.95 -12.47 -11.82
N PRO A 430 21.00 -13.28 -11.52
CA PRO A 430 21.48 -13.44 -10.14
C PRO A 430 21.83 -12.13 -9.44
N ALA A 431 22.36 -11.16 -10.17
CA ALA A 431 22.70 -9.83 -9.68
C ALA A 431 21.50 -9.05 -9.11
N ALA A 432 20.30 -9.30 -9.64
CA ALA A 432 19.09 -8.58 -9.30
C ALA A 432 18.25 -9.28 -8.20
N ARG A 433 18.58 -10.50 -7.82
CA ARG A 433 17.82 -11.27 -6.84
C ARG A 433 17.66 -10.58 -5.48
N PRO A 434 18.67 -9.89 -4.89
CA PRO A 434 18.48 -9.17 -3.64
C PRO A 434 17.48 -8.02 -3.75
N ALA A 435 17.52 -7.28 -4.86
CA ALA A 435 16.56 -6.21 -5.14
C ALA A 435 15.14 -6.76 -5.32
N LEU A 436 14.99 -7.87 -6.08
CA LEU A 436 13.71 -8.55 -6.23
C LEU A 436 13.20 -9.09 -4.89
N ALA A 437 14.09 -9.66 -4.05
CA ALA A 437 13.71 -10.18 -2.74
C ALA A 437 13.12 -9.09 -1.82
N VAL A 438 13.66 -7.87 -1.84
CA VAL A 438 13.11 -6.74 -1.09
C VAL A 438 11.66 -6.46 -1.51
N LEU A 439 11.41 -6.34 -2.83
CA LEU A 439 10.08 -6.04 -3.36
C LEU A 439 9.09 -7.19 -3.13
N ALA A 440 9.49 -8.41 -3.48
CA ALA A 440 8.62 -9.58 -3.40
C ALA A 440 8.26 -9.94 -1.95
N LEU A 441 9.24 -9.89 -1.04
CA LEU A 441 9.00 -10.21 0.36
C LEU A 441 8.07 -9.20 1.02
N TYR A 442 8.21 -7.90 0.69
CA TYR A 442 7.26 -6.90 1.15
C TYR A 442 5.84 -7.18 0.67
N MET A 443 5.66 -7.42 -0.64
CA MET A 443 4.33 -7.72 -1.20
C MET A 443 3.71 -8.96 -0.54
N LEU A 444 4.50 -10.01 -0.31
CA LEU A 444 4.04 -11.26 0.31
C LEU A 444 3.66 -11.04 1.79
N ILE A 445 4.55 -10.43 2.57
CA ILE A 445 4.32 -10.24 4.02
C ILE A 445 3.22 -9.19 4.25
N ARG A 446 3.16 -8.11 3.44
CA ARG A 446 2.04 -7.17 3.51
C ARG A 446 0.72 -7.85 3.18
N THR A 447 0.66 -8.66 2.13
CA THR A 447 -0.54 -9.43 1.81
C THR A 447 -0.94 -10.34 2.97
N ALA A 448 0.02 -11.10 3.53
CA ALA A 448 -0.24 -11.95 4.69
C ALA A 448 -0.77 -11.14 5.89
N PHE A 449 -0.16 -9.99 6.19
CA PHE A 449 -0.62 -9.07 7.24
C PHE A 449 -2.07 -8.60 6.97
N LEU A 450 -2.37 -8.14 5.77
CA LEU A 450 -3.71 -7.67 5.41
C LEU A 450 -4.79 -8.76 5.51
N THR A 451 -4.42 -10.03 5.31
CA THR A 451 -5.38 -11.14 5.47
C THR A 451 -5.72 -11.45 6.93
N THR A 452 -4.95 -10.91 7.89
CA THR A 452 -5.25 -11.04 9.32
C THR A 452 -6.27 -10.01 9.82
N LEU A 453 -6.52 -8.96 9.02
CA LEU A 453 -7.53 -7.95 9.35
C LEU A 453 -8.93 -8.52 9.12
N GLU A 454 -9.89 -8.04 9.89
CA GLU A 454 -11.31 -8.40 9.80
C GLU A 454 -11.90 -7.91 8.48
N THR A 455 -11.60 -6.64 8.15
CA THR A 455 -12.12 -5.91 7.00
C THR A 455 -11.12 -5.91 5.84
N PRO A 456 -11.26 -6.80 4.85
CA PRO A 456 -10.34 -6.91 3.73
C PRO A 456 -10.55 -5.79 2.71
N GLU A 457 -9.86 -4.65 2.90
CA GLU A 457 -9.96 -3.49 2.02
C GLU A 457 -8.97 -3.56 0.83
N PRO A 458 -9.46 -3.54 -0.43
CA PRO A 458 -8.59 -3.57 -1.61
C PRO A 458 -7.61 -2.40 -1.69
N ARG A 459 -7.99 -1.22 -1.18
CA ARG A 459 -7.14 -0.03 -1.16
C ARG A 459 -5.80 -0.23 -0.44
N TYR A 460 -5.75 -1.12 0.56
CA TYR A 460 -4.52 -1.36 1.33
C TYR A 460 -3.40 -2.04 0.53
N VAL A 461 -3.73 -2.72 -0.57
CA VAL A 461 -2.74 -3.31 -1.49
C VAL A 461 -2.11 -2.27 -2.41
N LEU A 462 -2.69 -1.06 -2.55
CA LEU A 462 -2.16 -0.02 -3.44
C LEU A 462 -0.75 0.41 -3.08
N GLU A 463 -0.31 0.26 -1.84
CA GLU A 463 1.08 0.47 -1.46
C GLU A 463 2.06 -0.54 -2.12
N CYS A 464 1.57 -1.67 -2.63
CA CYS A 464 2.37 -2.59 -3.44
C CYS A 464 2.49 -2.13 -4.91
N PHE A 465 1.62 -1.22 -5.38
CA PHE A 465 1.58 -0.82 -6.79
C PHE A 465 2.87 -0.16 -7.32
N PRO A 466 3.65 0.60 -6.54
CA PRO A 466 4.96 1.05 -6.99
C PRO A 466 5.88 -0.11 -7.44
N ALA A 467 5.86 -1.24 -6.72
CA ALA A 467 6.59 -2.43 -7.11
C ALA A 467 5.95 -3.13 -8.32
N VAL A 468 4.61 -3.25 -8.35
CA VAL A 468 3.85 -3.84 -9.47
C VAL A 468 4.15 -3.10 -10.77
N LEU A 469 4.07 -1.78 -10.78
CA LEU A 469 4.31 -0.95 -11.96
C LEU A 469 5.78 -0.99 -12.41
N ALA A 470 6.72 -0.90 -11.46
CA ALA A 470 8.14 -0.98 -11.76
C ALA A 470 8.53 -2.35 -12.34
N LEU A 471 8.08 -3.45 -11.73
CA LEU A 471 8.32 -4.81 -12.23
C LEU A 471 7.62 -5.02 -13.58
N GLY A 472 6.37 -4.59 -13.71
CA GLY A 472 5.60 -4.72 -14.95
C GLY A 472 6.27 -4.05 -16.14
N SER A 473 6.97 -2.95 -15.92
CA SER A 473 7.68 -2.24 -17.00
C SER A 473 8.90 -3.01 -17.52
N LEU A 474 9.44 -3.96 -16.77
CA LEU A 474 10.59 -4.77 -17.17
C LEU A 474 10.28 -5.75 -18.32
N VAL A 475 9.01 -5.92 -18.68
CA VAL A 475 8.61 -6.81 -19.80
C VAL A 475 9.24 -6.39 -21.13
N ILE A 476 9.46 -5.09 -21.35
CA ILE A 476 10.10 -4.57 -22.56
C ILE A 476 11.65 -4.65 -22.51
N ALA A 477 12.23 -4.91 -21.34
CA ALA A 477 13.68 -5.05 -21.21
C ALA A 477 14.17 -6.33 -21.88
N ARG A 478 15.14 -6.23 -22.78
CA ARG A 478 15.83 -7.38 -23.36
C ARG A 478 17.08 -7.68 -22.56
N THR A 479 17.28 -8.92 -22.17
CA THR A 479 18.51 -9.38 -21.51
C THR A 479 19.72 -9.09 -22.40
N ARG A 480 20.83 -8.70 -21.77
CA ARG A 480 22.12 -8.57 -22.44
C ARG A 480 22.51 -9.97 -22.94
N GLU A 481 22.54 -10.18 -24.25
CA GLU A 481 23.16 -11.37 -24.78
C GLU A 481 24.62 -11.40 -24.29
N LYS A 482 25.03 -12.50 -23.64
CA LYS A 482 26.45 -12.75 -23.41
C LYS A 482 27.05 -12.81 -24.80
N SER A 483 27.73 -11.75 -25.21
CA SER A 483 28.69 -11.85 -26.32
C SER A 483 29.68 -12.94 -25.89
N VAL A 484 29.49 -14.12 -26.41
CA VAL A 484 30.56 -15.11 -26.50
C VAL A 484 31.54 -14.46 -27.46
N ALA A 485 32.47 -13.69 -26.90
CA ALA A 485 33.66 -13.34 -27.61
C ALA A 485 34.33 -14.70 -27.93
N ALA A 486 34.12 -15.15 -29.15
CA ALA A 486 34.96 -16.13 -29.75
C ALA A 486 36.37 -15.54 -29.73
N THR A 487 37.13 -15.95 -28.74
CA THR A 487 38.57 -15.88 -28.77
C THR A 487 38.98 -16.94 -29.82
N THR A 488 38.87 -16.54 -31.06
CA THR A 488 39.65 -17.17 -32.13
C THR A 488 41.10 -16.78 -31.84
N GLU A 489 41.76 -17.57 -31.00
CA GLU A 489 43.20 -17.67 -31.05
C GLU A 489 43.57 -18.05 -32.48
N SER A 490 44.02 -17.05 -33.21
CA SER A 490 44.74 -17.28 -34.46
C SER A 490 46.06 -18.00 -34.09
N THR A 491 46.03 -19.32 -34.11
CA THR A 491 47.25 -20.11 -34.26
C THR A 491 47.89 -19.79 -35.62
N GLN A 492 48.76 -18.76 -35.62
CA GLN A 492 49.73 -18.65 -36.67
C GLN A 492 50.77 -19.75 -36.49
N PRO A 493 51.03 -20.58 -37.53
CA PRO A 493 52.15 -21.54 -37.49
C PRO A 493 53.50 -20.77 -37.46
N PRO A 494 54.53 -21.32 -36.76
CA PRO A 494 55.83 -20.67 -36.69
C PRO A 494 56.49 -20.63 -38.09
N PRO A 495 57.29 -19.58 -38.41
CA PRO A 495 57.97 -19.49 -39.68
C PRO A 495 59.01 -20.57 -39.78
N ALA A 496 58.99 -21.28 -40.91
CA ALA A 496 60.01 -22.25 -41.28
C ALA A 496 61.39 -21.58 -41.39
N ILE A 497 62.38 -22.15 -40.66
CA ILE A 497 63.78 -21.77 -40.76
C ILE A 497 64.34 -22.52 -41.95
N ALA A 498 64.83 -21.76 -42.92
CA ALA A 498 65.72 -22.27 -43.96
C ALA A 498 67.19 -21.83 -43.73
#